data_4bcdafa68d4586800f103a07d0d67d9a
#
_entry.id   4bcdafa68d4586800f103a07d0d67d9a
#
_cell.length_a   1.000
_cell.length_b   1.000
_cell.length_c   1.000
_cell.angle_alpha   90.00
_cell.angle_beta   90.00
_cell.angle_gamma   90.00
#
_symmetry.space_group_name_H-M   'P 1'
#
loop_
_entity.id
_entity.type
_entity.pdbx_description
1 polymer ?
#
loop_
_entity_poly.entity_id
_entity_poly.type
_entity_poly.pdbx_seq_one_letter_code
_entity_poly.pdbx_strand_id
1 'polypeptide(L)'
;MIGTYMMKSPTYYAVEVKGSQVFWKDGKDFYYVLENEDEIDEFAKKFNMDWHWNMRKGVLSFKDKSEGMKLNRPEYVKIGDVVVAYDDWGTWLVQTWTSEEFEKKFIKVGE
;
A
#
# COMPACT_ATOMS: atom_id res chain seq x y z
N MET A 1 -19.03 -7.21 -37.82
CA MET A 1 -18.98 -5.73 -37.74
C MET A 1 -17.67 -5.31 -37.06
N ILE A 2 -16.94 -4.37 -37.65
CA ILE A 2 -15.76 -3.82 -37.07
C ILE A 2 -16.14 -2.54 -36.32
N GLY A 3 -15.64 -2.40 -35.10
CA GLY A 3 -15.87 -1.20 -34.30
C GLY A 3 -14.55 -0.68 -33.73
N THR A 4 -14.60 0.51 -33.16
CA THR A 4 -13.45 1.09 -32.46
C THR A 4 -13.65 0.88 -30.95
N TYR A 5 -12.64 0.33 -30.30
CA TYR A 5 -12.69 -0.01 -28.88
C TYR A 5 -11.53 0.61 -28.13
N MET A 6 -11.79 0.93 -26.89
CA MET A 6 -10.76 1.41 -25.95
C MET A 6 -10.72 0.50 -24.75
N MET A 7 -9.51 0.23 -24.26
CA MET A 7 -9.35 -0.52 -23.03
C MET A 7 -9.79 0.34 -21.84
N LYS A 8 -10.60 -0.22 -20.96
CA LYS A 8 -10.99 0.48 -19.73
C LYS A 8 -9.78 0.57 -18.80
N SER A 9 -9.54 1.76 -18.28
CA SER A 9 -8.49 1.94 -17.28
C SER A 9 -8.94 1.35 -15.95
N PRO A 10 -8.06 0.66 -15.22
CA PRO A 10 -8.39 0.16 -13.90
C PRO A 10 -8.55 1.30 -12.90
N THR A 11 -9.32 1.05 -11.83
CA THR A 11 -9.38 1.96 -10.70
C THR A 11 -8.25 1.61 -9.74
N TYR A 12 -7.49 2.61 -9.33
CA TYR A 12 -6.39 2.45 -8.41
C TYR A 12 -6.76 2.95 -7.03
N TYR A 13 -6.43 2.17 -6.03
CA TYR A 13 -6.60 2.53 -4.62
C TYR A 13 -5.23 2.60 -3.99
N ALA A 14 -4.96 3.66 -3.25
CA ALA A 14 -3.63 3.89 -2.72
C ALA A 14 -3.67 4.39 -1.28
N VAL A 15 -2.66 4.01 -0.52
CA VAL A 15 -2.45 4.55 0.83
C VAL A 15 -0.96 4.76 1.04
N GLU A 16 -0.60 5.93 1.58
CA GLU A 16 0.78 6.22 1.95
C GLU A 16 1.05 5.69 3.36
N VAL A 17 2.22 5.13 3.57
CA VAL A 17 2.65 4.71 4.90
C VAL A 17 3.26 5.91 5.62
N LYS A 18 2.57 6.38 6.65
CA LYS A 18 3.00 7.53 7.45
C LYS A 18 3.55 7.05 8.79
N GLY A 19 4.69 7.57 9.16
CA GLY A 19 5.30 7.16 10.41
C GLY A 19 6.41 8.12 10.84
N SER A 20 6.92 7.87 12.02
CA SER A 20 8.02 8.67 12.59
C SER A 20 8.96 7.80 13.41
N GLN A 21 10.17 8.30 13.57
CA GLN A 21 11.19 7.67 14.40
C GLN A 21 11.10 8.27 15.81
N VAL A 22 11.04 7.40 16.81
CA VAL A 22 10.95 7.79 18.21
C VAL A 22 12.16 7.23 18.95
N PHE A 23 12.87 8.08 19.69
CA PHE A 23 14.03 7.67 20.47
C PHE A 23 13.63 7.31 21.89
N TRP A 24 14.27 6.28 22.44
CA TRP A 24 14.15 5.94 23.85
C TRP A 24 14.81 7.01 24.71
N LYS A 25 14.54 6.97 26.00
CA LYS A 25 15.11 7.94 26.97
C LYS A 25 16.63 8.03 26.96
N ASP A 26 17.31 6.94 26.58
CA ASP A 26 18.76 6.91 26.49
C ASP A 26 19.33 7.69 25.30
N GLY A 27 18.46 8.07 24.34
CA GLY A 27 18.85 8.80 23.15
C GLY A 27 19.66 8.00 22.14
N LYS A 28 19.87 6.72 22.38
CA LYS A 28 20.66 5.84 21.50
C LYS A 28 19.78 4.86 20.72
N ASP A 29 18.81 4.24 21.40
CA ASP A 29 17.91 3.31 20.79
C ASP A 29 16.66 4.01 20.28
N PHE A 30 16.11 3.49 19.20
CA PHE A 30 14.90 4.07 18.60
C PHE A 30 14.01 2.99 18.05
N TYR A 31 12.77 3.38 17.75
CA TYR A 31 11.79 2.54 17.05
C TYR A 31 10.96 3.43 16.16
N TYR A 32 10.21 2.81 15.26
CA TYR A 32 9.35 3.52 14.32
C TYR A 32 7.89 3.32 14.68
N VAL A 33 7.12 4.38 14.65
CA VAL A 33 5.68 4.38 14.93
C VAL A 33 4.92 4.55 13.63
N LEU A 34 3.92 3.69 13.42
CA LEU A 34 2.98 3.84 12.30
C LEU A 34 1.90 4.85 12.72
N GLU A 35 1.78 5.95 12.00
CA GLU A 35 0.90 7.05 12.38
C GLU A 35 -0.50 6.95 11.78
N ASN A 36 -0.67 6.23 10.68
CA ASN A 36 -1.96 6.10 10.00
C ASN A 36 -2.49 4.67 9.99
N GLU A 37 -2.43 4.03 11.14
CA GLU A 37 -2.89 2.64 11.31
C GLU A 37 -4.31 2.42 10.83
N ASP A 38 -5.22 3.37 11.11
CA ASP A 38 -6.62 3.25 10.70
C ASP A 38 -6.79 3.19 9.18
N GLU A 39 -6.06 4.02 8.44
CA GLU A 39 -6.08 4.00 6.98
C GLU A 39 -5.52 2.69 6.43
N ILE A 40 -4.44 2.21 7.03
CA ILE A 40 -3.80 0.95 6.63
C ILE A 40 -4.76 -0.23 6.87
N ASP A 41 -5.40 -0.25 8.03
CA ASP A 41 -6.35 -1.31 8.38
C ASP A 41 -7.56 -1.31 7.44
N GLU A 42 -8.09 -0.14 7.11
CA GLU A 42 -9.19 0.01 6.17
C GLU A 42 -8.81 -0.48 4.77
N PHE A 43 -7.62 -0.10 4.30
CA PHE A 43 -7.09 -0.57 3.02
C PHE A 43 -6.94 -2.09 3.00
N ALA A 44 -6.34 -2.65 4.05
CA ALA A 44 -6.14 -4.10 4.15
C ALA A 44 -7.46 -4.85 4.17
N LYS A 45 -8.45 -4.37 4.90
CA LYS A 45 -9.77 -4.99 4.96
C LYS A 45 -10.48 -4.95 3.61
N LYS A 46 -10.36 -3.86 2.89
CA LYS A 46 -10.97 -3.71 1.57
C LYS A 46 -10.49 -4.77 0.59
N PHE A 47 -9.23 -5.14 0.66
CA PHE A 47 -8.62 -6.12 -0.24
C PHE A 47 -8.35 -7.47 0.42
N ASN A 48 -8.94 -7.68 1.60
CA ASN A 48 -8.85 -8.94 2.34
C ASN A 48 -7.42 -9.38 2.58
N MET A 49 -6.61 -8.46 3.10
CA MET A 49 -5.21 -8.70 3.45
C MET A 49 -5.00 -8.58 4.94
N ASP A 50 -4.00 -9.28 5.45
CA ASP A 50 -3.44 -9.06 6.76
C ASP A 50 -2.24 -8.12 6.64
N TRP A 51 -2.01 -7.33 7.67
CA TRP A 51 -0.85 -6.45 7.70
C TRP A 51 -0.10 -6.57 9.02
N HIS A 52 1.20 -6.26 8.96
CA HIS A 52 2.08 -6.28 10.13
C HIS A 52 3.05 -5.11 10.05
N TRP A 53 3.22 -4.43 11.18
CA TRP A 53 4.17 -3.33 11.31
C TRP A 53 5.42 -3.79 12.05
N ASN A 54 6.58 -3.63 11.42
CA ASN A 54 7.87 -3.91 12.04
C ASN A 54 8.41 -2.61 12.62
N MET A 55 8.28 -2.44 13.92
CA MET A 55 8.66 -1.20 14.61
C MET A 55 10.18 -0.99 14.65
N ARG A 56 10.98 -2.02 14.47
CA ARG A 56 12.44 -1.90 14.46
C ARG A 56 12.97 -1.41 13.13
N LYS A 57 12.35 -1.84 12.05
CA LYS A 57 12.79 -1.52 10.69
C LYS A 57 11.98 -0.40 10.04
N GLY A 58 10.81 -0.05 10.61
CA GLY A 58 9.93 0.93 10.00
C GLY A 58 9.33 0.45 8.70
N VAL A 59 8.94 -0.83 8.64
CA VAL A 59 8.43 -1.47 7.43
C VAL A 59 7.07 -2.09 7.70
N LEU A 60 6.13 -1.80 6.82
CA LEU A 60 4.81 -2.41 6.80
C LEU A 60 4.82 -3.58 5.82
N SER A 61 4.24 -4.70 6.21
CA SER A 61 4.09 -5.84 5.30
C SER A 61 2.63 -6.24 5.16
N PHE A 62 2.26 -6.70 3.96
CA PHE A 62 0.94 -7.20 3.64
C PHE A 62 1.03 -8.66 3.20
N LYS A 63 0.03 -9.45 3.58
CA LYS A 63 -0.14 -10.84 3.16
C LYS A 63 -1.54 -11.06 2.66
N ASP A 64 -1.68 -11.95 1.68
CA ASP A 64 -2.99 -12.40 1.23
C ASP A 64 -3.69 -13.17 2.34
N LYS A 65 -4.98 -12.91 2.46
CA LYS A 65 -5.85 -13.61 3.38
C LYS A 65 -6.80 -14.54 2.64
N SER A 66 -6.95 -14.36 1.34
CA SER A 66 -7.90 -15.12 0.52
C SER A 66 -7.29 -15.51 -0.82
N GLU A 67 -7.94 -16.47 -1.47
CA GLU A 67 -7.54 -16.94 -2.79
C GLU A 67 -7.80 -15.92 -3.91
N GLY A 68 -8.62 -14.90 -3.66
CA GLY A 68 -9.00 -13.91 -4.67
C GLY A 68 -7.94 -12.88 -4.99
N MET A 69 -6.98 -12.71 -4.10
CA MET A 69 -5.89 -11.76 -4.28
C MET A 69 -4.57 -12.51 -4.32
N LYS A 70 -3.80 -12.28 -5.37
CA LYS A 70 -2.50 -12.93 -5.50
C LYS A 70 -1.38 -11.92 -5.30
N LEU A 71 -0.75 -12.02 -4.14
CA LEU A 71 0.55 -11.42 -3.93
C LEU A 71 1.57 -12.50 -4.23
N ASN A 72 2.35 -12.34 -5.29
CA ASN A 72 3.39 -13.30 -5.63
C ASN A 72 4.41 -13.44 -4.50
N ARG A 73 4.47 -12.45 -3.65
CA ARG A 73 5.33 -12.38 -2.46
C ARG A 73 4.72 -11.34 -1.51
N PRO A 74 5.03 -11.41 -0.20
CA PRO A 74 4.61 -10.34 0.70
C PRO A 74 5.14 -8.99 0.22
N GLU A 75 4.29 -7.97 0.22
CA GLU A 75 4.70 -6.62 -0.10
C GLU A 75 5.24 -5.94 1.15
N TYR A 76 6.38 -5.26 1.00
CA TYR A 76 7.04 -4.52 2.07
C TYR A 76 7.07 -3.04 1.70
N VAL A 77 6.55 -2.20 2.57
CA VAL A 77 6.39 -0.77 2.31
C VAL A 77 7.06 0.03 3.42
N LYS A 78 7.97 0.91 3.06
CA LYS A 78 8.66 1.77 4.01
C LYS A 78 7.85 3.03 4.30
N ILE A 79 8.16 3.71 5.40
CA ILE A 79 7.60 5.02 5.70
C ILE A 79 7.87 5.96 4.53
N GLY A 80 6.82 6.65 4.06
CA GLY A 80 6.91 7.55 2.93
C GLY A 80 6.57 6.93 1.59
N ASP A 81 6.58 5.60 1.49
CA ASP A 81 6.19 4.91 0.27
C ASP A 81 4.68 4.73 0.21
N VAL A 82 4.19 4.45 -0.98
CA VAL A 82 2.76 4.29 -1.26
C VAL A 82 2.49 2.87 -1.72
N VAL A 83 1.52 2.22 -1.10
CA VAL A 83 1.03 0.93 -1.59
C VAL A 83 -0.22 1.16 -2.43
N VAL A 84 -0.25 0.52 -3.59
CA VAL A 84 -1.31 0.70 -4.58
C VAL A 84 -1.93 -0.65 -4.91
N ALA A 85 -3.26 -0.73 -4.86
CA ALA A 85 -4.01 -1.90 -5.29
C ALA A 85 -4.87 -1.55 -6.50
N TYR A 86 -4.91 -2.42 -7.47
CA TYR A 86 -5.76 -2.23 -8.64
C TYR A 86 -6.25 -3.56 -9.19
N ASP A 87 -7.38 -3.51 -9.90
CA ASP A 87 -7.97 -4.68 -10.53
C ASP A 87 -7.34 -4.91 -11.90
N ASP A 88 -6.80 -6.11 -12.08
CA ASP A 88 -6.24 -6.53 -13.36
C ASP A 88 -7.02 -7.76 -13.83
N TRP A 89 -8.06 -7.50 -14.63
CA TRP A 89 -8.91 -8.55 -15.20
C TRP A 89 -9.52 -9.50 -14.16
N GLY A 90 -10.07 -8.91 -13.09
CA GLY A 90 -10.73 -9.66 -12.03
C GLY A 90 -9.80 -10.15 -10.93
N THR A 91 -8.53 -9.83 -11.01
CA THR A 91 -7.53 -10.15 -9.97
C THR A 91 -6.96 -8.86 -9.42
N TRP A 92 -6.93 -8.73 -8.10
CA TRP A 92 -6.33 -7.57 -7.46
C TRP A 92 -4.82 -7.73 -7.38
N LEU A 93 -4.12 -6.74 -7.88
CA LEU A 93 -2.67 -6.66 -7.79
C LEU A 93 -2.28 -5.55 -6.83
N VAL A 94 -1.19 -5.76 -6.11
CA VAL A 94 -0.67 -4.81 -5.14
C VAL A 94 0.78 -4.50 -5.48
N GLN A 95 1.12 -3.21 -5.52
CA GLN A 95 2.45 -2.73 -5.84
C GLN A 95 2.87 -1.65 -4.86
N THR A 96 4.17 -1.55 -4.64
CA THR A 96 4.77 -0.49 -3.83
C THR A 96 5.44 0.53 -4.73
N TRP A 97 5.18 1.81 -4.49
CA TRP A 97 5.74 2.94 -5.21
C TRP A 97 6.40 3.89 -4.23
N THR A 98 7.45 4.56 -4.65
CA THR A 98 7.94 5.70 -3.87
C THR A 98 6.93 6.83 -3.99
N SER A 99 6.89 7.73 -3.01
CA SER A 99 5.98 8.88 -3.05
C SER A 99 6.21 9.73 -4.30
N GLU A 100 7.48 9.93 -4.66
CA GLU A 100 7.85 10.71 -5.84
C GLU A 100 7.34 10.06 -7.14
N GLU A 101 7.55 8.77 -7.31
CA GLU A 101 7.05 8.04 -8.49
C GLU A 101 5.53 8.04 -8.56
N PHE A 102 4.89 7.88 -7.42
CA PHE A 102 3.43 7.88 -7.33
C PHE A 102 2.86 9.23 -7.78
N GLU A 103 3.41 10.33 -7.28
CA GLU A 103 2.94 11.67 -7.65
C GLU A 103 3.09 11.98 -9.13
N LYS A 104 4.11 11.41 -9.77
CA LYS A 104 4.33 11.61 -11.21
C LYS A 104 3.32 10.87 -12.08
N LYS A 105 2.80 9.74 -11.61
CA LYS A 105 1.99 8.84 -12.44
C LYS A 105 0.51 8.81 -12.10
N PHE A 106 0.14 9.28 -10.93
CA PHE A 106 -1.24 9.18 -10.46
C PHE A 106 -1.81 10.54 -10.13
N ILE A 107 -3.08 10.72 -10.43
CA ILE A 107 -3.84 11.92 -10.09
C ILE A 107 -4.99 11.48 -9.20
N LYS A 108 -5.17 12.16 -8.07
CA LYS A 108 -6.28 11.87 -7.18
C LYS A 108 -7.59 12.21 -7.86
N VAL A 109 -8.53 11.26 -7.88
CA VAL A 109 -9.83 11.39 -8.48
C VAL A 109 -10.88 11.44 -7.37
N GLY A 110 -11.83 12.34 -7.50
CA GLY A 110 -12.90 12.47 -6.53
C GLY A 110 -12.61 13.54 -5.49
N GLU A 111 -13.56 13.81 -4.65
CA GLU A 111 -13.74 14.87 -3.65
C GLU A 111 -14.28 16.12 -4.12
#